data_96024ff79b8b2f335ca930b3b7577c69
#
_entry.id   96024ff79b8b2f335ca930b3b7577c69
#
_cell.length_a   1.000
_cell.length_b   1.000
_cell.length_c   1.000
_cell.angle_alpha   90.00
_cell.angle_beta   90.00
_cell.angle_gamma   90.00
#
_symmetry.space_group_name_H-M   'P 1'
#
loop_
_entity.id
_entity.type
_entity.pdbx_description
1 polymer ?
#
loop_
_entity_poly.entity_id
_entity_poly.type
_entity_poly.pdbx_seq_one_letter_code
_entity_poly.pdbx_strand_id
1 'polypeptide(L)'
;MGGSGTISGFLRYGQSGASGAAARLAAYWKKEYRRILLASTLGLGVLFLGSIFYLRSAQISGNPQTYLYLEIGGTLISFCYAANALVRFRGTHDRTALILSFGFVLSGIIETISYFGLNDQLQSGHVPMTGIPMGWMVSRTLLGVMLLAAILIERYIPTARQPSRETAGALLVVATAAYLTSAAFLAAPAAPVAHASHVFSRPWDLLPASLFLAAAIYFRKRLSSNSSKGAPSLYDYSLFGVAALNFVCHLSATFSRQLFDAPFFLAEISKTISYVVMLSGALLDQARLFDQVRSMAVSDSLTGLANYRRLLSVLEAELDRSRRTQRAFSVVLLDMDGLKAINDQYGHLTGSRALVRLGKILRSHSRAIDTAARYGGDEFALVLPEAGRDIAARVVGRIRERLAAEAEPPALSVSAGVAAFPEDGDTPEKLLAAADRALYRMKNRGTSVQNLARIAACL
;
A
#
# COMPACT_ATOMS: atom_id res chain seq x y z
N MET A 1 -67.70 5.58 -9.45
CA MET A 1 -67.15 6.68 -8.64
C MET A 1 -66.59 6.13 -7.33
N GLY A 2 -65.31 6.27 -7.10
CA GLY A 2 -64.71 6.41 -5.78
C GLY A 2 -64.29 5.17 -5.01
N GLY A 3 -63.00 4.80 -5.04
CA GLY A 3 -62.47 3.84 -4.10
C GLY A 3 -61.05 3.38 -4.36
N SER A 4 -60.06 4.27 -4.63
CA SER A 4 -58.68 3.90 -4.81
C SER A 4 -57.70 4.75 -3.97
N GLY A 5 -58.11 5.13 -2.75
CA GLY A 5 -57.34 6.09 -1.93
C GLY A 5 -56.73 5.57 -0.64
N THR A 6 -56.86 4.27 -0.29
CA THR A 6 -56.56 3.80 1.09
C THR A 6 -55.43 2.84 1.27
N ILE A 7 -54.76 2.37 0.23
CA ILE A 7 -53.64 1.39 0.35
C ILE A 7 -52.26 2.08 0.29
N SER A 8 -52.14 3.29 -0.33
CA SER A 8 -50.85 3.98 -0.41
C SER A 8 -50.42 4.72 0.88
N GLY A 9 -51.37 4.99 1.78
CA GLY A 9 -51.12 5.65 3.06
C GLY A 9 -50.48 4.73 4.12
N PHE A 10 -50.84 3.46 4.13
CA PHE A 10 -50.36 2.50 5.12
C PHE A 10 -48.90 2.06 4.88
N LEU A 11 -48.45 2.01 3.63
CA LEU A 11 -47.07 1.65 3.28
C LEU A 11 -46.05 2.77 3.56
N ARG A 12 -46.46 4.04 3.56
CA ARG A 12 -45.60 5.17 3.93
C ARG A 12 -45.40 5.32 5.44
N TYR A 13 -46.38 4.92 6.27
CA TYR A 13 -46.26 5.00 7.72
C TYR A 13 -45.40 3.90 8.32
N GLY A 14 -45.35 2.72 7.70
CA GLY A 14 -44.48 1.60 8.11
C GLY A 14 -43.01 1.83 7.84
N GLN A 15 -42.64 2.49 6.73
CA GLN A 15 -41.24 2.75 6.38
C GLN A 15 -40.58 3.87 7.19
N SER A 16 -41.32 4.89 7.62
CA SER A 16 -40.78 5.98 8.45
C SER A 16 -40.50 5.54 9.89
N GLY A 17 -41.29 4.61 10.44
CA GLY A 17 -41.12 4.06 11.78
C GLY A 17 -39.95 3.08 11.88
N ALA A 18 -39.75 2.23 10.87
CA ALA A 18 -38.63 1.27 10.81
C ALA A 18 -37.28 1.97 10.64
N SER A 19 -37.21 3.03 9.82
CA SER A 19 -36.00 3.85 9.65
C SER A 19 -35.61 4.59 10.95
N GLY A 20 -36.59 5.13 11.69
CA GLY A 20 -36.36 5.80 12.98
C GLY A 20 -35.92 4.84 14.11
N ALA A 21 -36.41 3.59 14.12
CA ALA A 21 -36.01 2.59 15.10
C ALA A 21 -34.59 2.09 14.82
N ALA A 22 -34.26 1.82 13.57
CA ALA A 22 -32.90 1.42 13.16
C ALA A 22 -31.86 2.49 13.45
N ALA A 23 -32.18 3.78 13.19
CA ALA A 23 -31.33 4.91 13.52
C ALA A 23 -31.10 5.07 15.04
N ARG A 24 -32.14 4.86 15.86
CA ARG A 24 -32.03 4.88 17.33
C ARG A 24 -31.20 3.73 17.86
N LEU A 25 -31.36 2.51 17.32
CA LEU A 25 -30.55 1.35 17.66
C LEU A 25 -29.08 1.58 17.28
N ALA A 26 -28.80 2.09 16.09
CA ALA A 26 -27.44 2.42 15.66
C ALA A 26 -26.79 3.50 16.55
N ALA A 27 -27.54 4.53 16.96
CA ALA A 27 -27.07 5.55 17.88
C ALA A 27 -26.80 4.99 19.30
N TYR A 28 -27.67 4.08 19.79
CA TYR A 28 -27.49 3.39 21.07
C TYR A 28 -26.20 2.53 21.04
N TRP A 29 -26.01 1.68 20.02
CA TRP A 29 -24.82 0.84 19.88
C TRP A 29 -23.55 1.69 19.71
N LYS A 30 -23.61 2.80 18.99
CA LYS A 30 -22.47 3.74 18.86
C LYS A 30 -22.09 4.37 20.21
N LYS A 31 -23.05 4.70 21.05
CA LYS A 31 -22.84 5.26 22.40
C LYS A 31 -22.27 4.20 23.34
N GLU A 32 -22.80 2.97 23.31
CA GLU A 32 -22.34 1.85 24.16
C GLU A 32 -20.94 1.39 23.76
N TYR A 33 -20.68 1.27 22.46
CA TYR A 33 -19.33 0.99 21.95
C TYR A 33 -18.29 2.02 22.40
N ARG A 34 -18.65 3.33 22.38
CA ARG A 34 -17.78 4.39 22.91
C ARG A 34 -17.51 4.24 24.41
N ARG A 35 -18.48 3.84 25.20
CA ARG A 35 -18.31 3.59 26.65
C ARG A 35 -17.41 2.40 26.91
N ILE A 36 -17.62 1.29 26.21
CA ILE A 36 -16.78 0.10 26.33
C ILE A 36 -15.34 0.43 25.89
N LEU A 37 -15.17 1.16 24.78
CA LEU A 37 -13.86 1.58 24.31
C LEU A 37 -13.15 2.50 25.32
N LEU A 38 -13.87 3.42 25.92
CA LEU A 38 -13.30 4.30 26.96
C LEU A 38 -12.94 3.52 28.22
N ALA A 39 -13.80 2.63 28.69
CA ALA A 39 -13.54 1.79 29.85
C ALA A 39 -12.36 0.85 29.62
N SER A 40 -12.26 0.21 28.46
CA SER A 40 -11.11 -0.63 28.11
C SER A 40 -9.82 0.15 27.99
N THR A 41 -9.85 1.37 27.42
CA THR A 41 -8.67 2.23 27.31
C THR A 41 -8.18 2.70 28.69
N LEU A 42 -9.10 3.08 29.57
CA LEU A 42 -8.79 3.43 30.97
C LEU A 42 -8.26 2.22 31.73
N GLY A 43 -8.89 1.05 31.59
CA GLY A 43 -8.42 -0.18 32.22
C GLY A 43 -7.02 -0.58 31.79
N LEU A 44 -6.72 -0.50 30.48
CA LEU A 44 -5.37 -0.72 29.96
C LEU A 44 -4.38 0.33 30.47
N GLY A 45 -4.77 1.59 30.60
CA GLY A 45 -3.94 2.64 31.19
C GLY A 45 -3.61 2.38 32.64
N VAL A 46 -4.58 1.96 33.44
CA VAL A 46 -4.35 1.58 34.88
C VAL A 46 -3.44 0.36 35.00
N LEU A 47 -3.69 -0.68 34.18
CA LEU A 47 -2.84 -1.88 34.14
C LEU A 47 -1.41 -1.54 33.72
N PHE A 48 -1.24 -0.66 32.72
CA PHE A 48 0.07 -0.20 32.28
C PHE A 48 0.81 0.57 33.39
N LEU A 49 0.16 1.51 34.03
CA LEU A 49 0.76 2.24 35.17
C LEU A 49 1.09 1.30 36.33
N GLY A 50 0.19 0.38 36.68
CA GLY A 50 0.43 -0.65 37.68
C GLY A 50 1.64 -1.52 37.33
N SER A 51 1.79 -1.91 36.07
CA SER A 51 2.96 -2.66 35.60
C SER A 51 4.26 -1.88 35.75
N ILE A 52 4.26 -0.58 35.41
CA ILE A 52 5.44 0.28 35.59
C ILE A 52 5.82 0.39 37.06
N PHE A 53 4.86 0.61 37.98
CA PHE A 53 5.13 0.65 39.41
C PHE A 53 5.67 -0.69 39.93
N TYR A 54 5.12 -1.80 39.47
CA TYR A 54 5.64 -3.13 39.80
C TYR A 54 7.07 -3.33 39.28
N LEU A 55 7.35 -3.03 38.01
CA LEU A 55 8.67 -3.13 37.40
C LEU A 55 9.70 -2.23 38.14
N ARG A 56 9.28 -1.04 38.56
CA ARG A 56 10.10 -0.14 39.35
C ARG A 56 10.47 -0.72 40.74
N SER A 57 9.54 -1.47 41.36
CA SER A 57 9.76 -2.11 42.67
C SER A 57 10.60 -3.39 42.59
N ALA A 58 10.58 -4.06 41.45
CA ALA A 58 11.23 -5.36 41.24
C ALA A 58 12.77 -5.31 41.17
N GLN A 59 13.37 -4.11 41.10
CA GLN A 59 14.84 -3.89 41.01
C GLN A 59 15.52 -4.72 39.89
N ILE A 60 14.79 -5.02 38.83
CA ILE A 60 15.32 -5.74 37.68
C ILE A 60 16.23 -4.78 36.91
N SER A 61 17.52 -5.11 36.81
CA SER A 61 18.48 -4.41 35.95
C SER A 61 18.74 -5.24 34.71
N GLY A 62 18.71 -4.59 33.54
CA GLY A 62 19.03 -5.23 32.28
C GLY A 62 20.53 -5.19 31.99
N ASN A 63 20.94 -5.97 30.99
CA ASN A 63 22.32 -5.97 30.51
C ASN A 63 22.57 -4.74 29.61
N PRO A 64 23.61 -3.91 29.88
CA PRO A 64 23.99 -2.80 29.01
C PRO A 64 24.20 -3.16 27.54
N GLN A 65 24.74 -4.34 27.24
CA GLN A 65 24.93 -4.81 25.88
C GLN A 65 23.60 -5.00 25.15
N THR A 66 22.57 -5.52 25.81
CA THR A 66 21.22 -5.65 25.22
C THR A 66 20.66 -4.29 24.84
N TYR A 67 20.87 -3.27 25.67
CA TYR A 67 20.48 -1.89 25.32
C TYR A 67 21.21 -1.40 24.08
N LEU A 68 22.54 -1.59 24.00
CA LEU A 68 23.32 -1.18 22.84
C LEU A 68 22.85 -1.84 21.54
N TYR A 69 22.46 -3.12 21.59
CA TYR A 69 21.88 -3.81 20.41
C TYR A 69 20.52 -3.24 20.00
N LEU A 70 19.65 -2.91 20.97
CA LEU A 70 18.35 -2.28 20.68
C LEU A 70 18.55 -0.89 20.09
N GLU A 71 19.51 -0.11 20.59
CA GLU A 71 19.84 1.22 20.09
C GLU A 71 20.35 1.19 18.66
N ILE A 72 21.30 0.31 18.33
CA ILE A 72 21.80 0.13 16.97
C ILE A 72 20.65 -0.33 16.05
N GLY A 73 19.88 -1.34 16.46
CA GLY A 73 18.75 -1.85 15.68
C GLY A 73 17.71 -0.77 15.38
N GLY A 74 17.34 0.00 16.40
CA GLY A 74 16.42 1.13 16.26
C GLY A 74 16.94 2.21 15.30
N THR A 75 18.21 2.57 15.44
CA THR A 75 18.88 3.57 14.58
C THR A 75 18.92 3.11 13.12
N LEU A 76 19.25 1.85 12.85
CA LEU A 76 19.23 1.30 11.49
C LEU A 76 17.83 1.34 10.86
N ILE A 77 16.80 0.95 11.63
CA ILE A 77 15.41 1.02 11.18
C ILE A 77 14.99 2.48 10.91
N SER A 78 15.45 3.42 11.75
CA SER A 78 15.22 4.86 11.56
C SER A 78 15.78 5.35 10.22
N PHE A 79 17.01 5.00 9.87
CA PHE A 79 17.60 5.34 8.58
C PHE A 79 16.90 4.65 7.40
N CYS A 80 16.52 3.39 7.55
CA CYS A 80 15.74 2.67 6.53
C CYS A 80 14.39 3.37 6.26
N TYR A 81 13.68 3.78 7.32
CA TYR A 81 12.45 4.54 7.17
C TYR A 81 12.70 5.89 6.50
N ALA A 82 13.74 6.61 6.92
CA ALA A 82 14.09 7.91 6.35
C ALA A 82 14.37 7.82 4.85
N ALA A 83 15.13 6.81 4.42
CA ALA A 83 15.38 6.54 3.00
C ALA A 83 14.08 6.26 2.23
N ASN A 84 13.20 5.40 2.78
CA ASN A 84 11.90 5.10 2.20
C ASN A 84 11.01 6.35 2.07
N ALA A 85 10.95 7.18 3.12
CA ALA A 85 10.19 8.42 3.12
C ALA A 85 10.72 9.43 2.08
N LEU A 86 12.04 9.49 1.86
CA LEU A 86 12.64 10.33 0.83
C LEU A 86 12.28 9.85 -0.59
N VAL A 87 12.26 8.53 -0.82
CA VAL A 87 11.78 7.95 -2.09
C VAL A 87 10.30 8.31 -2.31
N ARG A 88 9.46 8.18 -1.27
CA ARG A 88 8.06 8.60 -1.32
C ARG A 88 7.93 10.08 -1.67
N PHE A 89 8.70 10.96 -1.03
CA PHE A 89 8.69 12.40 -1.33
C PHE A 89 9.03 12.69 -2.79
N ARG A 90 10.05 12.02 -3.36
CA ARG A 90 10.44 12.21 -4.77
C ARG A 90 9.32 11.80 -5.74
N GLY A 91 8.53 10.78 -5.39
CA GLY A 91 7.42 10.30 -6.22
C GLY A 91 6.13 11.10 -6.06
N THR A 92 5.83 11.59 -4.85
CA THR A 92 4.54 12.23 -4.53
C THR A 92 4.62 13.74 -4.31
N HIS A 93 5.83 14.29 -4.12
CA HIS A 93 6.09 15.68 -3.71
C HIS A 93 5.39 16.06 -2.38
N ASP A 94 5.08 15.08 -1.53
CA ASP A 94 4.43 15.26 -0.23
C ASP A 94 5.45 15.74 0.80
N ARG A 95 5.33 16.99 1.24
CA ARG A 95 6.21 17.59 2.26
C ARG A 95 6.19 16.85 3.60
N THR A 96 5.10 16.18 3.94
CA THR A 96 5.01 15.36 5.15
C THR A 96 6.06 14.27 5.13
N ALA A 97 6.21 13.58 3.99
CA ALA A 97 7.23 12.57 3.80
C ALA A 97 8.65 13.15 3.92
N LEU A 98 8.89 14.35 3.37
CA LEU A 98 10.18 15.05 3.48
C LEU A 98 10.54 15.34 4.95
N ILE A 99 9.63 15.94 5.71
CA ILE A 99 9.87 16.33 7.10
C ILE A 99 10.12 15.10 7.96
N LEU A 100 9.30 14.06 7.80
CA LEU A 100 9.48 12.82 8.55
C LEU A 100 10.79 12.13 8.17
N SER A 101 11.18 12.11 6.88
CA SER A 101 12.48 11.59 6.46
C SER A 101 13.61 12.27 7.22
N PHE A 102 13.65 13.60 7.21
CA PHE A 102 14.71 14.36 7.88
C PHE A 102 14.63 14.30 9.40
N GLY A 103 13.43 14.21 9.98
CA GLY A 103 13.24 13.98 11.41
C GLY A 103 13.85 12.67 11.87
N PHE A 104 13.64 11.59 11.12
CA PHE A 104 14.22 10.28 11.42
C PHE A 104 15.72 10.22 11.14
N VAL A 105 16.24 10.91 10.11
CA VAL A 105 17.69 11.05 9.89
C VAL A 105 18.35 11.75 11.07
N LEU A 106 17.80 12.90 11.49
CA LEU A 106 18.34 13.67 12.58
C LEU A 106 18.32 12.88 13.91
N SER A 107 17.19 12.21 14.19
CA SER A 107 17.07 11.32 15.36
C SER A 107 18.13 10.20 15.31
N GLY A 108 18.29 9.53 14.17
CA GLY A 108 19.27 8.46 14.00
C GLY A 108 20.72 8.94 14.16
N ILE A 109 21.07 10.12 13.65
CA ILE A 109 22.42 10.70 13.84
C ILE A 109 22.69 10.97 15.32
N ILE A 110 21.76 11.61 16.03
CA ILE A 110 21.92 11.95 17.44
C ILE A 110 22.00 10.66 18.29
N GLU A 111 21.19 9.65 17.98
CA GLU A 111 21.24 8.35 18.66
C GLU A 111 22.57 7.62 18.40
N THR A 112 23.09 7.68 17.17
CA THR A 112 24.41 7.12 16.84
C THR A 112 25.52 7.76 17.68
N ILE A 113 25.52 9.09 17.77
CA ILE A 113 26.51 9.82 18.58
C ILE A 113 26.37 9.45 20.07
N SER A 114 25.15 9.38 20.57
CA SER A 114 24.85 8.98 21.96
C SER A 114 25.29 7.55 22.27
N TYR A 115 25.11 6.64 21.28
CA TYR A 115 25.56 5.26 21.35
C TYR A 115 27.08 5.17 21.53
N PHE A 116 27.85 5.84 20.65
CA PHE A 116 29.32 5.81 20.76
C PHE A 116 29.82 6.41 22.04
N GLY A 117 29.24 7.53 22.47
CA GLY A 117 29.59 8.16 23.76
C GLY A 117 29.31 7.27 24.97
N LEU A 118 28.18 6.59 25.00
CA LEU A 118 27.84 5.66 26.09
C LEU A 118 28.69 4.39 26.04
N ASN A 119 28.97 3.85 24.87
CA ASN A 119 29.83 2.66 24.73
C ASN A 119 31.25 2.94 25.22
N ASP A 120 31.82 4.11 24.90
CA ASP A 120 33.14 4.54 25.40
C ASP A 120 33.17 4.65 26.94
N GLN A 121 32.14 5.25 27.52
CA GLN A 121 31.99 5.33 28.99
C GLN A 121 31.84 3.95 29.65
N LEU A 122 31.10 3.02 29.01
CA LEU A 122 30.98 1.63 29.49
C LEU A 122 32.32 0.90 29.50
N GLN A 123 33.11 1.06 28.44
CA GLN A 123 34.42 0.43 28.31
C GLN A 123 35.47 1.02 29.29
N SER A 124 35.39 2.31 29.56
CA SER A 124 36.29 3.00 30.50
C SER A 124 35.91 2.80 31.98
N GLY A 125 34.81 2.11 32.28
CA GLY A 125 34.32 1.89 33.65
C GLY A 125 33.73 3.13 34.32
N HIS A 126 33.54 4.23 33.59
CA HIS A 126 33.07 5.53 34.11
C HIS A 126 31.58 5.76 33.89
N VAL A 127 30.76 4.73 33.89
CA VAL A 127 29.32 4.92 33.68
C VAL A 127 28.68 5.57 34.89
N PRO A 128 28.19 6.80 34.78
CA PRO A 128 27.35 7.36 35.82
C PRO A 128 26.02 6.60 35.81
N MET A 129 25.81 5.68 36.76
CA MET A 129 24.55 4.91 36.89
C MET A 129 23.31 5.81 36.97
N THR A 130 23.51 7.10 37.21
CA THR A 130 22.46 8.12 37.36
C THR A 130 22.39 9.13 36.23
N GLY A 131 23.29 9.06 35.23
CA GLY A 131 23.32 9.99 34.08
C GLY A 131 22.44 9.53 32.95
N ILE A 132 21.59 10.42 32.44
CA ILE A 132 20.83 10.17 31.17
C ILE A 132 21.66 10.69 30.03
N PRO A 133 21.82 9.94 28.91
CA PRO A 133 22.37 10.51 27.72
C PRO A 133 21.45 11.65 27.22
N MET A 134 21.91 12.89 27.30
CA MET A 134 21.16 14.07 26.86
C MET A 134 20.71 13.92 25.39
N GLY A 135 21.54 13.28 24.58
CA GLY A 135 21.22 12.97 23.17
C GLY A 135 19.92 12.18 22.99
N TRP A 136 19.64 11.20 23.86
CA TRP A 136 18.41 10.42 23.79
C TRP A 136 17.16 11.31 23.95
N MET A 137 17.14 12.20 24.94
CA MET A 137 16.01 13.11 25.15
C MET A 137 15.87 14.16 24.03
N VAL A 138 16.99 14.72 23.55
CA VAL A 138 17.01 15.72 22.49
C VAL A 138 16.49 15.11 21.19
N SER A 139 16.97 13.93 20.79
CA SER A 139 16.53 13.24 19.58
C SER A 139 15.02 13.01 19.61
N ARG A 140 14.47 12.58 20.72
CA ARG A 140 13.04 12.32 20.91
C ARG A 140 12.18 13.58 20.85
N THR A 141 12.63 14.62 21.53
CA THR A 141 11.92 15.90 21.50
C THR A 141 11.88 16.46 20.08
N LEU A 142 12.99 16.41 19.36
CA LEU A 142 13.06 16.82 17.96
C LEU A 142 12.15 15.99 17.07
N LEU A 143 12.13 14.67 17.24
CA LEU A 143 11.22 13.80 16.47
C LEU A 143 9.75 14.13 16.75
N GLY A 144 9.38 14.37 18.01
CA GLY A 144 8.04 14.81 18.39
C GLY A 144 7.64 16.15 17.75
N VAL A 145 8.56 17.12 17.78
CA VAL A 145 8.37 18.44 17.10
C VAL A 145 8.21 18.25 15.59
N MET A 146 9.05 17.42 14.95
CA MET A 146 8.97 17.16 13.51
C MET A 146 7.65 16.46 13.12
N LEU A 147 7.15 15.56 13.97
CA LEU A 147 5.86 14.91 13.76
C LEU A 147 4.70 15.92 13.81
N LEU A 148 4.73 16.85 14.78
CA LEU A 148 3.74 17.94 14.84
C LEU A 148 3.89 18.94 13.70
N ALA A 149 5.12 19.26 13.30
CA ALA A 149 5.38 20.10 12.12
C ALA A 149 4.84 19.44 10.83
N ALA A 150 5.02 18.13 10.68
CA ALA A 150 4.46 17.38 9.54
C ALA A 150 2.92 17.51 9.50
N ILE A 151 2.24 17.41 10.64
CA ILE A 151 0.79 17.62 10.76
C ILE A 151 0.38 19.03 10.31
N LEU A 152 1.08 20.06 10.75
CA LEU A 152 0.78 21.44 10.38
C LEU A 152 0.99 21.69 8.88
N ILE A 153 2.10 21.18 8.33
CA ILE A 153 2.46 21.36 6.92
C ILE A 153 1.50 20.61 6.01
N GLU A 154 1.08 19.41 6.39
CA GLU A 154 0.03 18.68 5.67
C GLU A 154 -1.27 19.51 5.55
N ARG A 155 -1.60 20.25 6.59
CA ARG A 155 -2.82 21.05 6.62
C ARG A 155 -2.76 22.30 5.74
N TYR A 156 -1.60 22.98 5.69
CA TYR A 156 -1.48 24.30 5.07
C TYR A 156 -0.76 24.30 3.73
N ILE A 157 0.26 23.50 3.56
CA ILE A 157 1.13 23.48 2.37
C ILE A 157 1.64 22.07 2.03
N PRO A 158 0.74 21.12 1.72
CA PRO A 158 1.10 19.69 1.63
C PRO A 158 2.09 19.35 0.51
N THR A 159 2.07 20.08 -0.62
CA THR A 159 2.85 19.72 -1.80
C THR A 159 4.04 20.64 -2.05
N ALA A 160 5.19 20.05 -2.39
CA ALA A 160 6.41 20.78 -2.71
C ALA A 160 6.33 21.39 -4.11
N ARG A 161 6.67 22.68 -4.23
CA ARG A 161 6.74 23.38 -5.52
C ARG A 161 8.08 23.20 -6.22
N GLN A 162 9.18 23.10 -5.45
CA GLN A 162 10.55 22.92 -5.94
C GLN A 162 11.25 21.80 -5.14
N PRO A 163 10.98 20.53 -5.45
CA PRO A 163 11.43 19.39 -4.62
C PRO A 163 12.93 19.34 -4.39
N SER A 164 13.74 19.65 -5.41
CA SER A 164 15.20 19.63 -5.28
C SER A 164 15.73 20.67 -4.31
N ARG A 165 15.21 21.92 -4.38
CA ARG A 165 15.61 23.01 -3.48
C ARG A 165 15.13 22.75 -2.05
N GLU A 166 13.92 22.23 -1.89
CA GLU A 166 13.37 21.89 -0.59
C GLU A 166 14.16 20.75 0.07
N THR A 167 14.57 19.74 -0.71
CA THR A 167 15.47 18.68 -0.22
C THR A 167 16.84 19.24 0.20
N ALA A 168 17.43 20.09 -0.59
CA ALA A 168 18.72 20.71 -0.26
C ALA A 168 18.64 21.59 1.00
N GLY A 169 17.57 22.38 1.12
CA GLY A 169 17.30 23.19 2.32
C GLY A 169 17.10 22.33 3.57
N ALA A 170 16.32 21.26 3.48
CA ALA A 170 16.10 20.33 4.57
C ALA A 170 17.40 19.62 4.98
N LEU A 171 18.23 19.20 4.02
CA LEU A 171 19.55 18.62 4.28
C LEU A 171 20.46 19.58 5.05
N LEU A 172 20.49 20.87 4.65
CA LEU A 172 21.26 21.88 5.34
C LEU A 172 20.79 22.07 6.78
N VAL A 173 19.48 22.14 7.00
CA VAL A 173 18.89 22.25 8.36
C VAL A 173 19.28 21.05 9.22
N VAL A 174 19.16 19.83 8.70
CA VAL A 174 19.54 18.61 9.45
C VAL A 174 21.03 18.58 9.73
N ALA A 175 21.87 18.88 8.76
CA ALA A 175 23.33 18.93 8.96
C ALA A 175 23.72 19.95 10.04
N THR A 176 23.12 21.15 9.98
CA THR A 176 23.36 22.21 11.00
C THR A 176 22.86 21.77 12.38
N ALA A 177 21.65 21.21 12.48
CA ALA A 177 21.08 20.73 13.73
C ALA A 177 21.91 19.57 14.31
N ALA A 178 22.34 18.62 13.48
CA ALA A 178 23.20 17.52 13.90
C ALA A 178 24.56 18.02 14.42
N TYR A 179 25.18 19.00 13.72
CA TYR A 179 26.43 19.62 14.14
C TYR A 179 26.27 20.32 15.49
N LEU A 180 25.26 21.19 15.66
CA LEU A 180 25.01 21.93 16.89
C LEU A 180 24.73 21.00 18.06
N THR A 181 23.93 19.93 17.82
CA THR A 181 23.61 18.95 18.86
C THR A 181 24.85 18.16 19.30
N SER A 182 25.67 17.75 18.32
CA SER A 182 26.93 17.05 18.58
C SER A 182 27.91 17.92 19.33
N ALA A 183 28.07 19.20 18.94
CA ALA A 183 28.92 20.16 19.67
C ALA A 183 28.44 20.40 21.09
N ALA A 184 27.13 20.55 21.30
CA ALA A 184 26.55 20.68 22.61
C ALA A 184 26.77 19.44 23.50
N PHE A 185 26.67 18.23 22.94
CA PHE A 185 26.92 16.97 23.62
C PHE A 185 28.40 16.85 24.05
N LEU A 186 29.32 17.23 23.17
CA LEU A 186 30.75 17.22 23.49
C LEU A 186 31.13 18.28 24.57
N ALA A 187 30.43 19.42 24.60
CA ALA A 187 30.67 20.49 25.56
C ALA A 187 30.05 20.20 26.95
N ALA A 188 28.97 19.43 27.02
CA ALA A 188 28.23 19.13 28.25
C ALA A 188 27.86 17.64 28.33
N PRO A 189 28.82 16.75 28.67
CA PRO A 189 28.62 15.31 28.50
C PRO A 189 27.62 14.66 29.43
N ALA A 190 27.27 15.24 30.58
CA ALA A 190 26.28 14.68 31.50
C ALA A 190 25.60 15.74 32.36
N ALA A 191 24.29 15.91 32.19
CA ALA A 191 23.51 16.59 33.21
C ALA A 191 23.24 15.63 34.39
N PRO A 192 23.52 16.03 35.65
CA PRO A 192 23.16 15.23 36.81
C PRO A 192 21.63 15.05 36.83
N VAL A 193 21.16 13.83 37.13
CA VAL A 193 19.75 13.59 37.37
C VAL A 193 19.33 14.38 38.60
N ALA A 194 18.61 15.46 38.41
CA ALA A 194 17.98 16.14 39.52
C ALA A 194 16.86 15.23 40.05
N HIS A 195 16.96 14.78 41.28
CA HIS A 195 15.92 14.06 42.01
C HIS A 195 14.76 15.03 42.31
N ALA A 196 14.00 15.40 41.28
CA ALA A 196 13.01 16.48 41.36
C ALA A 196 11.71 16.09 42.08
N SER A 197 11.41 14.79 42.22
CA SER A 197 10.25 14.34 43.00
C SER A 197 10.33 12.86 43.35
N HIS A 198 9.65 12.44 44.41
CA HIS A 198 9.54 11.03 44.83
C HIS A 198 8.75 10.17 43.78
N VAL A 199 7.92 10.78 42.96
CA VAL A 199 7.07 10.09 42.00
C VAL A 199 7.75 9.99 40.62
N PHE A 200 8.24 11.11 40.07
CA PHE A 200 8.87 11.17 38.76
C PHE A 200 10.40 11.30 38.94
N SER A 201 11.11 10.28 38.47
CA SER A 201 12.58 10.29 38.53
C SER A 201 13.18 11.07 37.34
N ARG A 202 12.45 11.16 36.22
CA ARG A 202 12.86 11.84 34.99
C ARG A 202 11.73 12.74 34.45
N PRO A 203 11.48 13.89 35.10
CA PRO A 203 10.39 14.80 34.71
C PRO A 203 10.57 15.38 33.28
N TRP A 204 11.80 15.42 32.77
CA TRP A 204 12.12 15.92 31.41
C TRP A 204 11.48 15.09 30.31
N ASP A 205 11.25 13.79 30.52
CA ASP A 205 10.58 12.91 29.58
C ASP A 205 9.09 13.24 29.38
N LEU A 206 8.51 14.05 30.25
CA LEU A 206 7.13 14.56 30.07
C LEU A 206 7.01 15.52 28.91
N LEU A 207 8.09 16.22 28.51
CA LEU A 207 8.06 17.10 27.33
C LEU A 207 7.85 16.30 26.05
N PRO A 208 8.71 15.38 25.64
CA PRO A 208 8.44 14.56 24.44
C PRO A 208 7.17 13.71 24.59
N ALA A 209 6.84 13.21 25.79
CA ALA A 209 5.57 12.51 26.00
C ALA A 209 4.37 13.37 25.61
N SER A 210 4.34 14.64 26.01
CA SER A 210 3.26 15.56 25.69
C SER A 210 3.13 15.82 24.17
N LEU A 211 4.26 15.95 23.46
CA LEU A 211 4.28 16.13 21.99
C LEU A 211 3.73 14.90 21.27
N PHE A 212 4.15 13.71 21.67
CA PHE A 212 3.65 12.48 21.08
C PHE A 212 2.18 12.20 21.43
N LEU A 213 1.73 12.56 22.65
CA LEU A 213 0.31 12.48 23.00
C LEU A 213 -0.55 13.40 22.12
N ALA A 214 -0.11 14.64 21.91
CA ALA A 214 -0.79 15.58 21.03
C ALA A 214 -0.89 15.04 19.59
N ALA A 215 0.20 14.48 19.05
CA ALA A 215 0.22 13.83 17.75
C ALA A 215 -0.71 12.60 17.70
N ALA A 216 -0.70 11.75 18.74
CA ALA A 216 -1.58 10.57 18.83
C ALA A 216 -3.06 10.97 18.81
N ILE A 217 -3.44 12.01 19.58
CA ILE A 217 -4.81 12.53 19.59
C ILE A 217 -5.21 13.04 18.21
N TYR A 218 -4.32 13.75 17.52
CA TYR A 218 -4.58 14.24 16.17
C TYR A 218 -4.80 13.10 15.17
N PHE A 219 -3.87 12.13 15.10
CA PHE A 219 -3.99 11.00 14.17
C PHE A 219 -5.20 10.13 14.48
N ARG A 220 -5.55 9.92 15.75
CA ARG A 220 -6.79 9.22 16.12
C ARG A 220 -8.03 9.94 15.58
N LYS A 221 -8.09 11.28 15.72
CA LYS A 221 -9.20 12.07 15.15
C LYS A 221 -9.25 11.94 13.63
N ARG A 222 -8.10 11.97 12.97
CA ARG A 222 -7.97 11.80 11.52
C ARG A 222 -8.49 10.44 11.07
N LEU A 223 -8.09 9.35 11.72
CA LEU A 223 -8.59 7.99 11.45
C LEU A 223 -10.12 7.89 11.58
N SER A 224 -10.72 8.60 12.54
CA SER A 224 -12.16 8.63 12.72
C SER A 224 -12.89 9.50 11.69
N SER A 225 -12.26 10.59 11.22
CA SER A 225 -12.83 11.54 10.26
C SER A 225 -12.78 11.05 8.83
N ASN A 226 -11.72 10.33 8.43
CA ASN A 226 -11.53 9.81 7.06
C ASN A 226 -12.52 8.69 6.69
N SER A 227 -13.29 8.18 7.63
CA SER A 227 -14.37 7.23 7.35
C SER A 227 -15.43 7.77 6.35
N SER A 228 -15.47 9.08 6.13
CA SER A 228 -16.35 9.74 5.13
C SER A 228 -15.69 9.93 3.75
N LYS A 229 -14.36 9.77 3.63
CA LYS A 229 -13.59 10.01 2.39
C LYS A 229 -12.92 8.77 1.80
N GLY A 230 -13.13 7.59 2.41
CA GLY A 230 -12.48 6.33 2.07
C GLY A 230 -11.85 5.67 3.29
N ALA A 231 -11.47 4.40 3.17
CA ALA A 231 -10.81 3.68 4.25
C ALA A 231 -9.44 4.32 4.56
N PRO A 232 -9.08 4.51 5.87
CA PRO A 232 -7.77 5.01 6.26
C PRO A 232 -6.64 4.14 5.69
N SER A 233 -5.54 4.77 5.27
CA SER A 233 -4.38 4.04 4.77
C SER A 233 -3.64 3.33 5.91
N LEU A 234 -2.86 2.29 5.57
CA LEU A 234 -1.98 1.64 6.57
C LEU A 234 -0.93 2.62 7.11
N TYR A 235 -0.53 3.58 6.28
CA TYR A 235 0.37 4.65 6.69
C TYR A 235 -0.24 5.54 7.79
N ASP A 236 -1.53 5.88 7.70
CA ASP A 236 -2.24 6.64 8.74
C ASP A 236 -2.29 5.89 10.08
N TYR A 237 -2.53 4.57 10.03
CA TYR A 237 -2.46 3.72 11.23
C TYR A 237 -1.05 3.65 11.83
N SER A 238 -0.01 3.61 10.99
CA SER A 238 1.37 3.58 11.48
C SER A 238 1.77 4.90 12.14
N LEU A 239 1.35 6.05 11.61
CA LEU A 239 1.58 7.36 12.24
C LEU A 239 0.93 7.44 13.64
N PHE A 240 -0.31 6.94 13.75
CA PHE A 240 -0.95 6.83 15.06
C PHE A 240 -0.17 5.89 16.00
N GLY A 241 0.22 4.72 15.51
CA GLY A 241 0.99 3.73 16.28
C GLY A 241 2.32 4.28 16.78
N VAL A 242 3.06 4.99 15.94
CA VAL A 242 4.32 5.66 16.32
C VAL A 242 4.09 6.68 17.43
N ALA A 243 3.10 7.54 17.27
CA ALA A 243 2.81 8.57 18.27
C ALA A 243 2.38 7.94 19.61
N ALA A 244 1.53 6.91 19.59
CA ALA A 244 1.08 6.22 20.78
C ALA A 244 2.21 5.45 21.50
N LEU A 245 3.04 4.70 20.73
CA LEU A 245 4.15 3.94 21.30
C LEU A 245 5.26 4.85 21.86
N ASN A 246 5.56 5.98 21.22
CA ASN A 246 6.51 6.94 21.76
C ASN A 246 5.95 7.68 22.99
N PHE A 247 4.64 7.93 23.07
CA PHE A 247 4.03 8.40 24.31
C PHE A 247 4.23 7.39 25.45
N VAL A 248 3.98 6.10 25.21
CA VAL A 248 4.22 5.01 26.16
C VAL A 248 5.71 4.92 26.54
N CYS A 249 6.61 5.05 25.57
CA CYS A 249 8.05 5.08 25.75
C CYS A 249 8.44 6.14 26.79
N HIS A 250 8.08 7.39 26.56
CA HIS A 250 8.48 8.49 27.44
C HIS A 250 7.76 8.48 28.77
N LEU A 251 6.50 8.03 28.80
CA LEU A 251 5.79 7.84 30.07
C LEU A 251 6.50 6.78 30.94
N SER A 252 6.96 5.67 30.30
CA SER A 252 7.74 4.65 31.04
C SER A 252 9.08 5.19 31.54
N ALA A 253 9.82 5.92 30.69
CA ALA A 253 11.09 6.51 30.99
C ALA A 253 11.01 7.49 32.16
N THR A 254 9.90 8.22 32.33
CA THR A 254 9.66 9.15 33.44
C THR A 254 9.79 8.48 34.81
N PHE A 255 9.51 7.20 34.94
CA PHE A 255 9.57 6.42 36.16
C PHE A 255 10.91 5.71 36.37
N SER A 256 11.83 5.72 35.41
CA SER A 256 13.15 5.09 35.50
C SER A 256 14.05 5.85 36.50
N ARG A 257 14.71 5.13 37.42
CA ARG A 257 15.61 5.67 38.42
C ARG A 257 17.08 5.55 38.03
N GLN A 258 17.41 4.52 37.26
CA GLN A 258 18.77 4.20 36.86
C GLN A 258 18.83 3.85 35.42
N LEU A 259 19.99 3.99 34.78
CA LEU A 259 20.23 3.40 33.46
C LEU A 259 20.05 1.89 33.58
N PHE A 260 19.41 1.34 32.55
CA PHE A 260 19.20 -0.11 32.39
C PHE A 260 18.24 -0.73 33.44
N ASP A 261 17.44 0.05 34.16
CA ASP A 261 16.34 -0.50 34.95
C ASP A 261 15.15 -0.93 34.01
N ALA A 262 14.23 -1.69 34.58
CA ALA A 262 13.13 -2.26 33.79
C ALA A 262 12.24 -1.20 33.12
N PRO A 263 11.86 -0.06 33.72
CA PRO A 263 11.16 1.02 33.04
C PRO A 263 11.92 1.61 31.86
N PHE A 264 13.26 1.72 31.96
CA PHE A 264 14.09 2.19 30.85
C PHE A 264 14.13 1.21 29.70
N PHE A 265 14.27 -0.11 29.95
CA PHE A 265 14.19 -1.14 28.92
C PHE A 265 12.83 -1.17 28.25
N LEU A 266 11.73 -1.02 29.00
CA LEU A 266 10.39 -0.92 28.44
C LEU A 266 10.26 0.29 27.48
N ALA A 267 10.86 1.42 27.83
CA ALA A 267 10.92 2.59 26.99
C ALA A 267 11.68 2.29 25.68
N GLU A 268 12.85 1.67 25.76
CA GLU A 268 13.67 1.33 24.59
C GLU A 268 13.01 0.32 23.65
N ILE A 269 12.38 -0.70 24.21
CA ILE A 269 11.60 -1.67 23.42
C ILE A 269 10.42 -0.98 22.72
N SER A 270 9.68 -0.13 23.44
CA SER A 270 8.55 0.62 22.87
C SER A 270 8.99 1.54 21.73
N LYS A 271 10.15 2.20 21.87
CA LYS A 271 10.80 3.00 20.84
C LYS A 271 11.10 2.17 19.59
N THR A 272 11.82 1.08 19.77
CA THR A 272 12.23 0.21 18.65
C THR A 272 11.00 -0.37 17.91
N ILE A 273 9.99 -0.82 18.66
CA ILE A 273 8.73 -1.27 18.08
C ILE A 273 8.06 -0.14 17.29
N SER A 274 8.09 1.11 17.77
CA SER A 274 7.50 2.25 17.06
C SER A 274 8.15 2.46 15.69
N TYR A 275 9.46 2.30 15.58
CA TYR A 275 10.18 2.41 14.31
C TYR A 275 9.84 1.27 13.34
N VAL A 276 9.72 0.03 13.86
CA VAL A 276 9.26 -1.12 13.06
C VAL A 276 7.85 -0.88 12.52
N VAL A 277 6.92 -0.39 13.37
CA VAL A 277 5.56 -0.05 12.97
C VAL A 277 5.54 1.01 11.87
N MET A 278 6.37 2.05 12.01
CA MET A 278 6.46 3.11 11.03
C MET A 278 6.97 2.62 9.67
N LEU A 279 8.08 1.88 9.69
CA LEU A 279 8.69 1.33 8.47
C LEU A 279 7.73 0.34 7.79
N SER A 280 7.13 -0.58 8.56
CA SER A 280 6.19 -1.56 8.04
C SER A 280 4.95 -0.90 7.41
N GLY A 281 4.37 0.10 8.08
CA GLY A 281 3.23 0.83 7.54
C GLY A 281 3.56 1.58 6.26
N ALA A 282 4.74 2.19 6.18
CA ALA A 282 5.19 2.90 4.98
C ALA A 282 5.44 1.94 3.80
N LEU A 283 6.09 0.79 4.02
CA LEU A 283 6.35 -0.21 2.99
C LEU A 283 5.07 -0.87 2.48
N LEU A 284 4.15 -1.21 3.37
CA LEU A 284 2.86 -1.81 2.99
C LEU A 284 1.97 -0.82 2.22
N ASP A 285 1.97 0.46 2.60
CA ASP A 285 1.23 1.50 1.88
C ASP A 285 1.82 1.72 0.47
N GLN A 286 3.15 1.72 0.36
CA GLN A 286 3.84 1.83 -0.92
C GLN A 286 3.56 0.63 -1.84
N ALA A 287 3.57 -0.59 -1.30
CA ALA A 287 3.22 -1.79 -2.05
C ALA A 287 1.77 -1.72 -2.58
N ARG A 288 0.82 -1.26 -1.77
CA ARG A 288 -0.58 -1.05 -2.19
C ARG A 288 -0.71 0.00 -3.28
N LEU A 289 -0.02 1.14 -3.16
CA LEU A 289 -0.01 2.18 -4.20
C LEU A 289 0.55 1.64 -5.52
N PHE A 290 1.62 0.86 -5.45
CA PHE A 290 2.21 0.21 -6.62
C PHE A 290 1.22 -0.75 -7.30
N ASP A 291 0.52 -1.58 -6.51
CA ASP A 291 -0.52 -2.46 -7.03
C ASP A 291 -1.71 -1.69 -7.63
N GLN A 292 -2.10 -0.57 -7.04
CA GLN A 292 -3.13 0.30 -7.61
C GLN A 292 -2.71 0.89 -8.95
N VAL A 293 -1.49 1.44 -9.05
CA VAL A 293 -0.95 1.95 -10.33
C VAL A 293 -0.89 0.84 -11.37
N ARG A 294 -0.38 -0.34 -10.99
CA ARG A 294 -0.36 -1.52 -11.86
C ARG A 294 -1.76 -1.96 -12.27
N SER A 295 -2.75 -1.80 -11.39
CA SER A 295 -4.15 -2.14 -11.69
C SER A 295 -4.84 -1.13 -12.60
N MET A 296 -4.41 0.12 -12.61
CA MET A 296 -4.93 1.15 -13.52
C MET A 296 -4.39 1.04 -14.94
N ALA A 297 -3.29 0.32 -15.16
CA ALA A 297 -2.82 -0.01 -16.49
C ALA A 297 -3.83 -0.96 -17.16
N VAL A 298 -4.62 -0.44 -18.10
CA VAL A 298 -5.70 -1.17 -18.81
C VAL A 298 -5.28 -1.67 -20.18
N SER A 299 -4.08 -1.33 -20.66
CA SER A 299 -3.55 -1.68 -21.95
C SER A 299 -2.26 -2.50 -21.85
N ASP A 300 -2.07 -3.39 -22.84
CA ASP A 300 -0.81 -4.11 -23.05
C ASP A 300 0.25 -3.15 -23.61
N SER A 301 1.43 -3.10 -23.00
CA SER A 301 2.48 -2.15 -23.33
C SER A 301 3.12 -2.35 -24.71
N LEU A 302 3.05 -3.57 -25.27
CA LEU A 302 3.61 -3.90 -26.59
C LEU A 302 2.64 -3.58 -27.71
N THR A 303 1.40 -4.04 -27.60
CA THR A 303 0.40 -3.99 -28.68
C THR A 303 -0.54 -2.79 -28.57
N GLY A 304 -0.62 -2.16 -27.39
CA GLY A 304 -1.57 -1.10 -27.07
C GLY A 304 -3.04 -1.55 -27.03
N LEU A 305 -3.32 -2.85 -27.14
CA LEU A 305 -4.66 -3.42 -26.93
C LEU A 305 -5.02 -3.44 -25.45
N ALA A 306 -6.26 -3.77 -25.09
CA ALA A 306 -6.60 -4.07 -23.71
C ALA A 306 -5.73 -5.22 -23.19
N ASN A 307 -5.33 -5.15 -21.92
CA ASN A 307 -4.64 -6.27 -21.28
C ASN A 307 -5.64 -7.29 -20.71
N TYR A 308 -5.13 -8.41 -20.21
CA TYR A 308 -5.94 -9.48 -19.60
C TYR A 308 -6.92 -8.97 -18.53
N ARG A 309 -6.47 -8.05 -17.67
CA ARG A 309 -7.32 -7.50 -16.60
C ARG A 309 -8.48 -6.69 -17.16
N ARG A 310 -8.23 -5.85 -18.16
CA ARG A 310 -9.29 -5.08 -18.83
C ARG A 310 -10.26 -6.01 -19.56
N LEU A 311 -9.76 -7.07 -20.18
CA LEU A 311 -10.58 -8.10 -20.82
C LEU A 311 -11.59 -8.69 -19.83
N LEU A 312 -11.13 -9.14 -18.65
CA LEU A 312 -12.02 -9.71 -17.62
C LEU A 312 -13.08 -8.71 -17.17
N SER A 313 -12.67 -7.47 -16.88
CA SER A 313 -13.61 -6.40 -16.48
C SER A 313 -14.68 -6.11 -17.54
N VAL A 314 -14.31 -6.12 -18.83
CA VAL A 314 -15.25 -5.95 -19.95
C VAL A 314 -16.18 -7.15 -20.07
N LEU A 315 -15.66 -8.35 -19.91
CA LEU A 315 -16.41 -9.58 -20.00
C LEU A 315 -17.49 -9.69 -18.90
N GLU A 316 -17.13 -9.34 -17.66
CA GLU A 316 -18.08 -9.25 -16.54
C GLU A 316 -19.18 -8.22 -16.82
N ALA A 317 -18.80 -7.01 -17.24
CA ALA A 317 -19.75 -5.95 -17.56
C ALA A 317 -20.71 -6.33 -18.70
N GLU A 318 -20.20 -7.02 -19.74
CA GLU A 318 -21.03 -7.46 -20.86
C GLU A 318 -21.96 -8.63 -20.49
N LEU A 319 -21.50 -9.54 -19.63
CA LEU A 319 -22.38 -10.57 -19.05
C LEU A 319 -23.56 -9.96 -18.30
N ASP A 320 -23.31 -8.99 -17.43
CA ASP A 320 -24.36 -8.31 -16.68
C ASP A 320 -25.30 -7.52 -17.59
N ARG A 321 -24.75 -6.89 -18.64
CA ARG A 321 -25.54 -6.20 -19.66
C ARG A 321 -26.41 -7.18 -20.44
N SER A 322 -25.83 -8.27 -20.92
CA SER A 322 -26.52 -9.28 -21.75
C SER A 322 -27.61 -10.03 -20.98
N ARG A 323 -27.39 -10.29 -19.68
CA ARG A 323 -28.44 -10.83 -18.79
C ARG A 323 -29.65 -9.91 -18.69
N ARG A 324 -29.44 -8.58 -18.64
CA ARG A 324 -30.54 -7.59 -18.55
C ARG A 324 -31.23 -7.38 -19.87
N THR A 325 -30.48 -7.34 -20.97
CA THR A 325 -30.99 -7.01 -22.29
C THR A 325 -31.44 -8.22 -23.09
N GLN A 326 -31.11 -9.43 -22.62
CA GLN A 326 -31.34 -10.72 -23.32
C GLN A 326 -30.69 -10.74 -24.74
N ARG A 327 -29.59 -9.98 -24.91
CA ARG A 327 -28.84 -9.98 -26.19
C ARG A 327 -27.61 -10.87 -26.05
N ALA A 328 -27.37 -11.64 -27.13
CA ALA A 328 -26.18 -12.48 -27.17
C ALA A 328 -24.91 -11.65 -27.36
N PHE A 329 -23.80 -12.13 -26.84
CA PHE A 329 -22.47 -11.64 -27.18
C PHE A 329 -21.51 -12.82 -27.33
N SER A 330 -20.36 -12.59 -27.95
CA SER A 330 -19.37 -13.64 -28.18
C SER A 330 -18.00 -13.25 -27.65
N VAL A 331 -17.28 -14.27 -27.22
CA VAL A 331 -15.85 -14.22 -26.88
C VAL A 331 -15.10 -15.02 -27.93
N VAL A 332 -14.03 -14.43 -28.46
CA VAL A 332 -13.11 -15.10 -29.35
C VAL A 332 -11.75 -15.14 -28.73
N LEU A 333 -11.16 -16.31 -28.57
CA LEU A 333 -9.74 -16.47 -28.28
C LEU A 333 -9.00 -16.73 -29.59
N LEU A 334 -7.89 -16.01 -29.78
CA LEU A 334 -7.02 -16.15 -30.95
C LEU A 334 -5.60 -16.42 -30.45
N ASP A 335 -4.89 -17.24 -31.19
CA ASP A 335 -3.48 -17.55 -30.95
C ASP A 335 -2.70 -17.35 -32.24
N MET A 336 -1.58 -16.64 -32.16
CA MET A 336 -0.73 -16.38 -33.32
C MET A 336 0.08 -17.63 -33.66
N ASP A 337 -0.19 -18.21 -34.82
CA ASP A 337 0.46 -19.44 -35.26
C ASP A 337 1.96 -19.19 -35.50
N GLY A 338 2.80 -20.05 -34.96
CA GLY A 338 4.23 -20.11 -35.27
C GLY A 338 5.08 -18.97 -34.75
N LEU A 339 4.67 -18.22 -33.72
CA LEU A 339 5.48 -17.14 -33.12
C LEU A 339 6.88 -17.63 -32.71
N LYS A 340 6.99 -18.83 -32.17
CA LYS A 340 8.29 -19.42 -31.81
C LYS A 340 9.19 -19.57 -33.02
N ALA A 341 8.68 -20.09 -34.13
CA ALA A 341 9.44 -20.23 -35.37
C ALA A 341 9.89 -18.86 -35.93
N ILE A 342 9.01 -17.84 -35.85
CA ILE A 342 9.35 -16.47 -36.24
C ILE A 342 10.49 -15.94 -35.33
N ASN A 343 10.42 -16.16 -34.03
CA ASN A 343 11.47 -15.75 -33.10
C ASN A 343 12.80 -16.45 -33.37
N ASP A 344 12.74 -17.75 -33.62
CA ASP A 344 13.94 -18.57 -33.85
C ASP A 344 14.62 -18.21 -35.20
N GLN A 345 13.83 -17.87 -36.22
CA GLN A 345 14.32 -17.55 -37.56
C GLN A 345 14.71 -16.08 -37.75
N TYR A 346 13.92 -15.12 -37.17
CA TYR A 346 14.06 -13.69 -37.44
C TYR A 346 14.38 -12.85 -36.18
N GLY A 347 14.51 -13.51 -35.03
CA GLY A 347 14.80 -12.89 -33.74
C GLY A 347 13.58 -12.30 -33.03
N HIS A 348 13.68 -12.12 -31.71
CA HIS A 348 12.60 -11.66 -30.84
C HIS A 348 12.05 -10.27 -31.18
N LEU A 349 12.85 -9.38 -31.77
CA LEU A 349 12.38 -8.08 -32.23
C LEU A 349 11.36 -8.20 -33.37
N THR A 350 11.59 -9.15 -34.29
CA THR A 350 10.64 -9.42 -35.40
C THR A 350 9.37 -10.08 -34.86
N GLY A 351 9.47 -11.02 -33.92
CA GLY A 351 8.29 -11.58 -33.26
C GLY A 351 7.46 -10.53 -32.52
N SER A 352 8.12 -9.57 -31.84
CA SER A 352 7.43 -8.46 -31.20
C SER A 352 6.71 -7.55 -32.21
N ARG A 353 7.33 -7.28 -33.38
CA ARG A 353 6.67 -6.53 -34.47
C ARG A 353 5.47 -7.29 -35.04
N ALA A 354 5.58 -8.62 -35.18
CA ALA A 354 4.49 -9.48 -35.61
C ALA A 354 3.28 -9.38 -34.65
N LEU A 355 3.51 -9.43 -33.34
CA LEU A 355 2.47 -9.22 -32.33
C LEU A 355 1.81 -7.83 -32.44
N VAL A 356 2.60 -6.78 -32.65
CA VAL A 356 2.09 -5.40 -32.87
C VAL A 356 1.25 -5.31 -34.13
N ARG A 357 1.66 -5.96 -35.25
CA ARG A 357 0.91 -6.02 -36.50
C ARG A 357 -0.43 -6.70 -36.30
N LEU A 358 -0.44 -7.90 -35.68
CA LEU A 358 -1.68 -8.59 -35.36
C LEU A 358 -2.58 -7.71 -34.47
N GLY A 359 -2.04 -7.06 -33.45
CA GLY A 359 -2.79 -6.13 -32.60
C GLY A 359 -3.44 -4.99 -33.39
N LYS A 360 -2.76 -4.39 -34.37
CA LYS A 360 -3.31 -3.37 -35.25
C LYS A 360 -4.46 -3.91 -36.10
N ILE A 361 -4.31 -5.11 -36.65
CA ILE A 361 -5.36 -5.77 -37.44
C ILE A 361 -6.59 -6.06 -36.61
N LEU A 362 -6.42 -6.63 -35.41
CA LEU A 362 -7.52 -6.86 -34.47
C LEU A 362 -8.29 -5.58 -34.17
N ARG A 363 -7.56 -4.50 -33.88
CA ARG A 363 -8.16 -3.18 -33.59
C ARG A 363 -8.91 -2.61 -34.78
N SER A 364 -8.38 -2.72 -36.01
CA SER A 364 -9.02 -2.19 -37.22
C SER A 364 -10.26 -2.97 -37.63
N HIS A 365 -10.41 -4.23 -37.22
CA HIS A 365 -11.56 -5.08 -37.47
C HIS A 365 -12.55 -5.14 -36.30
N SER A 366 -12.30 -4.43 -35.24
CA SER A 366 -13.17 -4.25 -34.06
C SER A 366 -13.98 -2.96 -34.17
N ARG A 367 -15.26 -3.02 -33.81
CA ARG A 367 -16.13 -1.85 -33.72
C ARG A 367 -15.79 -1.05 -32.46
N ALA A 368 -16.34 0.17 -32.34
CA ALA A 368 -16.14 0.99 -31.13
C ALA A 368 -16.64 0.33 -29.83
N ILE A 369 -17.64 -0.56 -29.93
CA ILE A 369 -18.19 -1.31 -28.78
C ILE A 369 -17.44 -2.62 -28.53
N ASP A 370 -16.65 -3.11 -29.50
CA ASP A 370 -15.88 -4.34 -29.36
C ASP A 370 -14.60 -4.07 -28.56
N THR A 371 -14.14 -5.08 -27.88
CA THR A 371 -12.87 -4.98 -27.14
C THR A 371 -11.90 -6.03 -27.67
N ALA A 372 -10.76 -5.54 -28.21
CA ALA A 372 -9.62 -6.37 -28.56
C ALA A 372 -8.59 -6.31 -27.42
N ALA A 373 -8.12 -7.47 -26.96
CA ALA A 373 -7.18 -7.61 -25.86
C ALA A 373 -6.05 -8.57 -26.22
N ARG A 374 -4.89 -8.36 -25.57
CA ARG A 374 -3.84 -9.38 -25.53
C ARG A 374 -4.02 -10.19 -24.24
N TYR A 375 -4.30 -11.48 -24.41
CA TYR A 375 -4.62 -12.40 -23.32
C TYR A 375 -3.37 -12.98 -22.67
N GLY A 376 -2.35 -13.31 -23.46
CA GLY A 376 -1.08 -13.91 -23.04
C GLY A 376 0.06 -13.56 -24.00
N GLY A 377 1.11 -14.36 -24.05
CA GLY A 377 2.29 -14.15 -24.88
C GLY A 377 1.97 -13.93 -26.37
N ASP A 378 1.39 -14.93 -27.03
CA ASP A 378 0.91 -14.96 -28.42
C ASP A 378 -0.62 -15.05 -28.53
N GLU A 379 -1.31 -14.99 -27.39
CA GLU A 379 -2.74 -15.14 -27.27
C GLU A 379 -3.45 -13.78 -27.22
N PHE A 380 -4.54 -13.67 -27.96
CA PHE A 380 -5.39 -12.49 -28.05
C PHE A 380 -6.85 -12.87 -27.80
N ALA A 381 -7.66 -11.90 -27.45
CA ALA A 381 -9.08 -12.09 -27.23
C ALA A 381 -9.88 -10.94 -27.85
N LEU A 382 -11.11 -11.26 -28.29
CA LEU A 382 -12.10 -10.27 -28.68
C LEU A 382 -13.37 -10.51 -27.84
N VAL A 383 -13.94 -9.45 -27.32
CA VAL A 383 -15.31 -9.43 -26.79
C VAL A 383 -16.15 -8.66 -27.78
N LEU A 384 -17.19 -9.32 -28.30
CA LEU A 384 -18.05 -8.81 -29.36
C LEU A 384 -19.48 -8.66 -28.83
N PRO A 385 -19.86 -7.50 -28.30
CA PRO A 385 -21.20 -7.23 -27.83
C PRO A 385 -22.24 -7.37 -28.96
N GLU A 386 -23.43 -7.81 -28.60
CA GLU A 386 -24.56 -7.96 -29.51
C GLU A 386 -24.21 -8.79 -30.78
N ALA A 387 -23.31 -9.76 -30.65
CA ALA A 387 -22.84 -10.62 -31.72
C ALA A 387 -22.93 -12.09 -31.27
N GLY A 388 -23.78 -12.85 -31.90
CA GLY A 388 -23.84 -14.30 -31.75
C GLY A 388 -22.69 -15.00 -32.50
N ARG A 389 -22.62 -16.33 -32.35
CA ARG A 389 -21.54 -17.19 -32.88
C ARG A 389 -21.25 -16.94 -34.38
N ASP A 390 -22.29 -16.81 -35.20
CA ASP A 390 -22.13 -16.62 -36.67
C ASP A 390 -21.49 -15.28 -37.01
N ILE A 391 -21.84 -14.22 -36.24
CA ILE A 391 -21.23 -12.90 -36.40
C ILE A 391 -19.77 -12.95 -36.01
N ALA A 392 -19.48 -13.58 -34.88
CA ALA A 392 -18.11 -13.75 -34.39
C ALA A 392 -17.26 -14.56 -35.38
N ALA A 393 -17.80 -15.64 -35.95
CA ALA A 393 -17.13 -16.43 -36.97
C ALA A 393 -16.79 -15.60 -38.24
N ARG A 394 -17.70 -14.72 -38.69
CA ARG A 394 -17.43 -13.78 -39.80
C ARG A 394 -16.34 -12.77 -39.46
N VAL A 395 -16.29 -12.26 -38.19
CA VAL A 395 -15.22 -11.37 -37.78
C VAL A 395 -13.87 -12.08 -37.84
N VAL A 396 -13.79 -13.32 -37.34
CA VAL A 396 -12.57 -14.15 -37.43
C VAL A 396 -12.18 -14.39 -38.89
N GLY A 397 -13.14 -14.69 -39.79
CA GLY A 397 -12.89 -14.85 -41.21
C GLY A 397 -12.21 -13.62 -41.82
N ARG A 398 -12.78 -12.43 -41.61
CA ARG A 398 -12.21 -11.17 -42.12
C ARG A 398 -10.80 -10.88 -41.56
N ILE A 399 -10.54 -11.20 -40.28
CA ILE A 399 -9.21 -11.05 -39.69
C ILE A 399 -8.22 -11.96 -40.42
N ARG A 400 -8.57 -13.22 -40.68
CA ARG A 400 -7.72 -14.17 -41.42
C ARG A 400 -7.47 -13.75 -42.85
N GLU A 401 -8.50 -13.34 -43.58
CA GLU A 401 -8.38 -12.80 -44.92
C GLU A 401 -7.44 -11.60 -44.97
N ARG A 402 -7.55 -10.70 -44.00
CA ARG A 402 -6.66 -9.53 -43.90
C ARG A 402 -5.22 -9.91 -43.59
N LEU A 403 -4.98 -10.89 -42.70
CA LEU A 403 -3.64 -11.41 -42.44
C LEU A 403 -3.05 -12.11 -43.68
N ALA A 404 -3.85 -12.89 -44.41
CA ALA A 404 -3.40 -13.55 -45.64
C ALA A 404 -3.10 -12.58 -46.80
N ALA A 405 -3.79 -11.44 -46.84
CA ALA A 405 -3.57 -10.38 -47.83
C ALA A 405 -2.39 -9.46 -47.49
N GLU A 406 -1.75 -9.61 -46.33
CA GLU A 406 -0.64 -8.77 -45.91
C GLU A 406 0.67 -9.22 -46.57
N ALA A 407 1.30 -8.34 -47.32
CA ALA A 407 2.56 -8.64 -48.03
C ALA A 407 3.83 -8.53 -47.17
N GLU A 408 3.72 -7.99 -45.96
CA GLU A 408 4.89 -7.75 -45.08
C GLU A 408 5.37 -9.06 -44.44
N PRO A 409 6.64 -9.48 -44.64
CA PRO A 409 7.18 -10.66 -43.99
C PRO A 409 7.45 -10.43 -42.50
N PRO A 410 7.38 -11.48 -41.65
CA PRO A 410 6.88 -12.82 -42.00
C PRO A 410 5.37 -12.84 -42.16
N ALA A 411 4.86 -13.78 -42.97
CA ALA A 411 3.42 -14.02 -43.10
C ALA A 411 2.85 -14.43 -41.73
N LEU A 412 1.69 -13.87 -41.39
CA LEU A 412 1.02 -14.14 -40.13
C LEU A 412 -0.25 -14.93 -40.32
N SER A 413 -0.52 -15.88 -39.45
CA SER A 413 -1.80 -16.56 -39.36
C SER A 413 -2.26 -16.70 -37.92
N VAL A 414 -3.55 -16.94 -37.72
CA VAL A 414 -4.13 -17.11 -36.37
C VAL A 414 -5.09 -18.29 -36.36
N SER A 415 -4.96 -19.07 -35.29
CA SER A 415 -5.98 -20.03 -34.86
C SER A 415 -6.98 -19.31 -33.97
N ALA A 416 -8.28 -19.64 -34.06
CA ALA A 416 -9.31 -18.94 -33.26
C ALA A 416 -10.39 -19.90 -32.77
N GLY A 417 -10.84 -19.69 -31.55
CA GLY A 417 -11.99 -20.37 -30.93
C GLY A 417 -13.05 -19.37 -30.53
N VAL A 418 -14.31 -19.68 -30.77
CA VAL A 418 -15.47 -18.82 -30.51
C VAL A 418 -16.34 -19.47 -29.45
N ALA A 419 -16.76 -18.68 -28.45
CA ALA A 419 -17.82 -19.01 -27.50
C ALA A 419 -18.87 -17.91 -27.50
N ALA A 420 -20.13 -18.26 -27.36
CA ALA A 420 -21.27 -17.33 -27.36
C ALA A 420 -22.07 -17.46 -26.03
N PHE A 421 -22.48 -16.34 -25.50
CA PHE A 421 -23.45 -16.26 -24.42
C PHE A 421 -24.86 -16.21 -24.97
N PRO A 422 -25.85 -16.94 -24.44
CA PRO A 422 -25.73 -17.79 -23.25
C PRO A 422 -25.36 -19.26 -23.52
N GLU A 423 -25.19 -19.66 -24.77
CA GLU A 423 -25.09 -21.05 -25.23
C GLU A 423 -23.91 -21.82 -24.59
N ASP A 424 -22.74 -21.19 -24.50
CA ASP A 424 -21.48 -21.84 -24.07
C ASP A 424 -21.13 -21.60 -22.60
N GLY A 425 -21.86 -20.71 -21.92
CA GLY A 425 -21.65 -20.42 -20.51
C GLY A 425 -22.30 -19.13 -20.04
N ASP A 426 -22.42 -19.02 -18.73
CA ASP A 426 -23.06 -17.92 -18.01
C ASP A 426 -22.10 -17.19 -17.07
N THR A 427 -20.81 -17.56 -17.07
CA THR A 427 -19.73 -16.89 -16.34
C THR A 427 -18.52 -16.65 -17.24
N PRO A 428 -17.65 -15.68 -16.90
CA PRO A 428 -16.42 -15.41 -17.66
C PRO A 428 -15.57 -16.66 -17.86
N GLU A 429 -15.40 -17.45 -16.80
CA GLU A 429 -14.56 -18.65 -16.81
C GLU A 429 -15.12 -19.72 -17.75
N LYS A 430 -16.45 -19.93 -17.75
CA LYS A 430 -17.10 -20.90 -18.61
C LYS A 430 -16.97 -20.51 -20.09
N LEU A 431 -17.18 -19.23 -20.42
CA LEU A 431 -17.06 -18.72 -21.77
C LEU A 431 -15.61 -18.79 -22.28
N LEU A 432 -14.64 -18.37 -21.46
CA LEU A 432 -13.22 -18.48 -21.81
C LEU A 432 -12.81 -19.95 -22.00
N ALA A 433 -13.22 -20.84 -21.11
CA ALA A 433 -12.92 -22.27 -21.24
C ALA A 433 -13.60 -22.89 -22.48
N ALA A 434 -14.79 -22.43 -22.88
CA ALA A 434 -15.45 -22.90 -24.09
C ALA A 434 -14.72 -22.41 -25.36
N ALA A 435 -14.30 -21.13 -25.38
CA ALA A 435 -13.50 -20.57 -26.46
C ALA A 435 -12.14 -21.27 -26.59
N ASP A 436 -11.47 -21.55 -25.47
CA ASP A 436 -10.21 -22.29 -25.43
C ASP A 436 -10.35 -23.70 -26.00
N ARG A 437 -11.37 -24.46 -25.58
CA ARG A 437 -11.66 -25.77 -26.17
C ARG A 437 -11.93 -25.71 -27.69
N ALA A 438 -12.57 -24.64 -28.14
CA ALA A 438 -12.80 -24.44 -29.58
C ALA A 438 -11.50 -24.13 -30.33
N LEU A 439 -10.64 -23.28 -29.76
CA LEU A 439 -9.31 -22.95 -30.27
C LEU A 439 -8.40 -24.19 -30.35
N TYR A 440 -8.37 -25.00 -29.32
CA TYR A 440 -7.60 -26.23 -29.28
C TYR A 440 -8.02 -27.23 -30.36
N ARG A 441 -9.34 -27.44 -30.57
CA ARG A 441 -9.86 -28.29 -31.65
C ARG A 441 -9.42 -27.81 -33.02
N MET A 442 -9.31 -26.51 -33.23
CA MET A 442 -8.88 -25.93 -34.47
C MET A 442 -7.40 -26.15 -34.75
N LYS A 443 -6.55 -25.91 -33.75
CA LYS A 443 -5.09 -26.18 -33.85
C LYS A 443 -4.82 -27.64 -34.27
N ASN A 444 -5.51 -28.59 -33.65
CA ASN A 444 -5.32 -30.00 -33.93
C ASN A 444 -5.79 -30.39 -35.37
N ARG A 445 -6.84 -29.76 -35.91
CA ARG A 445 -7.26 -29.97 -37.31
C ARG A 445 -6.25 -29.39 -38.31
N GLY A 446 -5.68 -28.22 -38.01
CA GLY A 446 -4.65 -27.61 -38.84
C GLY A 446 -3.40 -28.46 -38.95
N THR A 447 -2.94 -29.02 -37.82
CA THR A 447 -1.78 -29.92 -37.77
C THR A 447 -2.02 -31.22 -38.58
N SER A 448 -3.20 -31.79 -38.50
CA SER A 448 -3.57 -32.99 -39.25
C SER A 448 -3.59 -32.77 -40.76
N VAL A 449 -4.10 -31.63 -41.25
CA VAL A 449 -4.12 -31.27 -42.65
C VAL A 449 -2.72 -30.97 -43.18
N GLN A 450 -1.86 -30.30 -42.43
CA GLN A 450 -0.46 -30.06 -42.81
C GLN A 450 0.36 -31.36 -42.88
N ASN A 451 0.13 -32.30 -41.95
CA ASN A 451 0.79 -33.61 -41.99
C ASN A 451 0.32 -34.43 -43.20
N LEU A 452 -0.98 -34.41 -43.54
CA LEU A 452 -1.49 -35.08 -44.73
C LEU A 452 -0.94 -34.45 -46.03
N ALA A 453 -0.86 -33.12 -46.11
CA ALA A 453 -0.27 -32.41 -47.24
C ALA A 453 1.25 -32.70 -47.41
N ARG A 454 1.98 -32.82 -46.28
CA ARG A 454 3.39 -33.24 -46.30
C ARG A 454 3.56 -34.68 -46.78
N ILE A 455 2.72 -35.60 -46.35
CA ILE A 455 2.73 -37.01 -46.81
C ILE A 455 2.38 -37.08 -48.30
N ALA A 456 1.38 -36.30 -48.77
CA ALA A 456 1.01 -36.24 -50.17
C ALA A 456 2.07 -35.57 -51.06
N ALA A 457 2.92 -34.70 -50.54
CA ALA A 457 4.03 -34.08 -51.26
C ALA A 457 5.32 -34.95 -51.30
N CYS A 458 5.37 -35.99 -50.46
CA CYS A 458 6.47 -36.99 -50.43
C CYS A 458 6.14 -38.27 -51.21
N LEU A 459 4.92 -38.43 -51.70
CA LEU A 459 4.51 -39.49 -52.63
C LEU A 459 4.46 -38.94 -54.07
#